data_77a084f31d4fb734088c8211395f6d04
#
_entry.id   77a084f31d4fb734088c8211395f6d04
#
_cell.length_a   1.000
_cell.length_b   1.000
_cell.length_c   1.000
_cell.angle_alpha   90.00
_cell.angle_beta   90.00
_cell.angle_gamma   90.00
#
_symmetry.space_group_name_H-M   'P 1'
#
loop_
_entity.id
_entity.type
_entity.pdbx_description
1 polymer ?
#
loop_
_entity_poly.entity_id
_entity_poly.type
_entity_poly.pdbx_seq_one_letter_code
_entity_poly.pdbx_strand_id
1 'polypeptide(L)'
;MKNSKPMIAVIPDFENGSDKGYSVSDYYAIRKNYIDAITNNNGLAILLSYDISSIEHYINIIDGLLLVGGDMDIDPKYYGATEIHSSVKLNKIRENFEVKFIKEALKTKMPILGICNGMQLINVVKGGSLYQHLPDEKNFMIHEQKRVAGFEKKDKPYHDIFLNKNTKLFEIVKKEMMATNSSHHQAVKDLGKNLIVSAKAKDGVIEAIEDEFHPFCVGVEWHPEYNSDSSDNNIFKALIDNSISYKNSKEKIND
;
A
#
# COMPACT_ATOMS: atom_id res chain seq x y z
N MET A 1 5.93 32.28 -1.72
CA MET A 1 5.29 31.40 -0.70
C MET A 1 6.34 30.39 -0.21
N LYS A 2 6.51 30.17 1.09
CA LYS A 2 7.43 29.14 1.62
C LYS A 2 6.98 27.80 1.05
N ASN A 3 7.87 27.04 0.42
CA ASN A 3 7.64 25.66 -0.04
C ASN A 3 7.28 24.78 1.17
N SER A 4 6.00 24.76 1.54
CA SER A 4 5.53 23.93 2.66
C SER A 4 5.50 22.47 2.17
N LYS A 5 6.11 21.57 2.96
CA LYS A 5 6.11 20.13 2.67
C LYS A 5 4.67 19.63 2.47
N PRO A 6 4.42 18.70 1.53
CA PRO A 6 3.11 18.08 1.42
C PRO A 6 2.83 17.20 2.64
N MET A 7 1.61 17.22 3.13
CA MET A 7 1.13 16.37 4.24
C MET A 7 0.69 15.01 3.70
N ILE A 8 1.42 13.97 4.06
CA ILE A 8 1.14 12.59 3.66
C ILE A 8 0.49 11.87 4.84
N ALA A 9 -0.79 11.54 4.68
CA ALA A 9 -1.47 10.70 5.66
C ALA A 9 -0.91 9.27 5.63
N VAL A 10 -0.72 8.70 6.81
CA VAL A 10 -0.37 7.31 7.02
C VAL A 10 -1.40 6.71 7.96
N ILE A 11 -2.05 5.64 7.54
CA ILE A 11 -2.98 4.89 8.40
C ILE A 11 -2.15 3.83 9.13
N PRO A 12 -1.92 3.96 10.45
CA PRO A 12 -1.11 3.02 11.22
C PRO A 12 -1.81 1.67 11.42
N ASP A 13 -1.10 0.65 11.87
CA ASP A 13 -1.70 -0.57 12.43
C ASP A 13 -2.40 -0.26 13.75
N PHE A 14 -3.42 -1.06 14.08
CA PHE A 14 -4.07 -1.08 15.38
C PHE A 14 -3.71 -2.37 16.11
N GLU A 15 -3.13 -2.24 17.29
CA GLU A 15 -2.68 -3.34 18.11
C GLU A 15 -3.48 -3.39 19.42
N ASN A 16 -3.98 -4.58 19.74
CA ASN A 16 -4.60 -4.79 21.05
C ASN A 16 -3.51 -4.86 22.11
N GLY A 17 -3.76 -4.19 23.23
CA GLY A 17 -2.88 -4.26 24.38
C GLY A 17 -2.77 -5.68 24.95
N SER A 18 -1.61 -6.01 25.49
CA SER A 18 -1.38 -7.30 26.17
C SER A 18 -0.24 -7.19 27.18
N ASP A 19 -0.28 -8.05 28.22
CA ASP A 19 0.78 -8.12 29.25
C ASP A 19 2.15 -8.53 28.68
N LYS A 20 2.18 -9.11 27.48
CA LYS A 20 3.41 -9.54 26.78
C LYS A 20 3.80 -8.63 25.63
N GLY A 21 2.99 -7.58 25.33
CA GLY A 21 3.23 -6.62 24.26
C GLY A 21 3.99 -5.38 24.71
N TYR A 22 4.07 -4.39 23.82
CA TYR A 22 4.64 -3.08 24.12
C TYR A 22 3.81 -2.32 25.16
N SER A 23 2.47 -2.49 25.17
CA SER A 23 1.54 -1.81 26.05
C SER A 23 0.44 -2.77 26.50
N VAL A 24 -0.05 -2.60 27.73
CA VAL A 24 -1.25 -3.28 28.23
C VAL A 24 -2.54 -2.69 27.66
N SER A 25 -2.49 -1.44 27.19
CA SER A 25 -3.61 -0.76 26.53
C SER A 25 -3.46 -0.82 25.01
N ASP A 26 -4.58 -0.77 24.30
CA ASP A 26 -4.60 -0.68 22.84
C ASP A 26 -3.82 0.53 22.34
N TYR A 27 -3.15 0.39 21.18
CA TYR A 27 -2.30 1.44 20.63
C TYR A 27 -2.23 1.38 19.09
N TYR A 28 -1.89 2.53 18.50
CA TYR A 28 -1.53 2.60 17.10
C TYR A 28 -0.04 2.33 16.92
N ALA A 29 0.32 1.53 15.91
CA ALA A 29 1.70 1.19 15.60
C ALA A 29 2.03 1.47 14.14
N ILE A 30 3.26 1.90 13.89
CA ILE A 30 3.79 2.07 12.54
C ILE A 30 5.27 1.74 12.50
N ARG A 31 5.70 1.01 11.48
CA ARG A 31 7.12 0.76 11.26
C ARG A 31 7.81 2.04 10.81
N LYS A 32 8.92 2.37 11.45
CA LYS A 32 9.71 3.60 11.20
C LYS A 32 10.08 3.78 9.73
N ASN A 33 10.32 2.70 9.00
CA ASN A 33 10.70 2.71 7.58
C ASN A 33 9.72 3.49 6.71
N TYR A 34 8.40 3.38 6.94
CA TYR A 34 7.39 4.13 6.20
C TYR A 34 7.52 5.64 6.44
N ILE A 35 7.72 6.02 7.70
CA ILE A 35 7.89 7.43 8.08
C ILE A 35 9.18 7.99 7.50
N ASP A 36 10.28 7.23 7.60
CA ASP A 36 11.58 7.62 7.03
C ASP A 36 11.48 7.80 5.50
N ALA A 37 10.79 6.89 4.80
CA ALA A 37 10.61 6.98 3.36
C ALA A 37 9.88 8.27 2.93
N ILE A 38 8.87 8.71 3.67
CA ILE A 38 8.19 10.00 3.44
C ILE A 38 9.13 11.17 3.75
N THR A 39 9.75 11.17 4.94
CA THR A 39 10.51 12.32 5.42
C THR A 39 11.83 12.53 4.67
N ASN A 40 12.49 11.45 4.25
CA ASN A 40 13.70 11.50 3.42
C ASN A 40 13.40 12.06 2.02
N ASN A 41 12.17 11.96 1.54
CA ASN A 41 11.71 12.56 0.29
C ASN A 41 11.02 13.92 0.49
N ASN A 42 11.26 14.58 1.64
CA ASN A 42 10.75 15.92 1.95
C ASN A 42 9.22 16.02 2.12
N GLY A 43 8.53 14.92 2.46
CA GLY A 43 7.14 14.91 2.91
C GLY A 43 7.03 15.17 4.42
N LEU A 44 5.81 15.49 4.87
CA LEU A 44 5.43 15.54 6.28
C LEU A 44 4.46 14.38 6.56
N ALA A 45 4.90 13.36 7.29
CA ALA A 45 4.06 12.22 7.64
C ALA A 45 3.08 12.60 8.78
N ILE A 46 1.79 12.31 8.57
CA ILE A 46 0.71 12.53 9.54
C ILE A 46 0.04 11.18 9.82
N LEU A 47 0.12 10.71 11.05
CA LEU A 47 -0.59 9.51 11.47
C LEU A 47 -2.06 9.84 11.75
N LEU A 48 -2.97 9.07 11.18
CA LEU A 48 -4.41 9.26 11.37
C LEU A 48 -4.92 8.39 12.51
N SER A 49 -5.80 8.94 13.33
CA SER A 49 -6.64 8.14 14.23
C SER A 49 -7.83 7.55 13.46
N TYR A 50 -8.40 6.45 13.97
CA TYR A 50 -9.53 5.76 13.32
C TYR A 50 -10.89 6.42 13.63
N ASP A 51 -10.93 7.74 13.61
CA ASP A 51 -12.16 8.49 13.73
C ASP A 51 -12.89 8.60 12.39
N ILE A 52 -13.90 7.76 12.21
CA ILE A 52 -14.73 7.72 11.00
C ILE A 52 -15.43 9.05 10.74
N SER A 53 -15.82 9.77 11.79
CA SER A 53 -16.52 11.06 11.67
C SER A 53 -15.60 12.15 11.12
N SER A 54 -14.29 11.99 11.24
CA SER A 54 -13.27 12.94 10.77
C SER A 54 -12.72 12.65 9.36
N ILE A 55 -13.20 11.61 8.65
CA ILE A 55 -12.66 11.23 7.34
C ILE A 55 -12.68 12.39 6.35
N GLU A 56 -13.78 13.13 6.25
CA GLU A 56 -13.88 14.28 5.37
C GLU A 56 -12.88 15.38 5.74
N HIS A 57 -12.69 15.65 7.03
CA HIS A 57 -11.70 16.63 7.50
C HIS A 57 -10.29 16.19 7.15
N TYR A 58 -9.94 14.91 7.35
CA TYR A 58 -8.63 14.38 6.95
C TYR A 58 -8.38 14.54 5.46
N ILE A 59 -9.34 14.15 4.60
CA ILE A 59 -9.26 14.28 3.13
C ILE A 59 -8.99 15.74 2.72
N ASN A 60 -9.62 16.70 3.39
CA ASN A 60 -9.47 18.12 3.06
C ASN A 60 -8.08 18.68 3.42
N ILE A 61 -7.46 18.21 4.50
CA ILE A 61 -6.19 18.79 4.98
C ILE A 61 -4.95 18.09 4.43
N ILE A 62 -5.02 16.81 4.04
CA ILE A 62 -3.87 16.04 3.55
C ILE A 62 -3.63 16.27 2.06
N ASP A 63 -2.41 16.04 1.61
CA ASP A 63 -1.97 16.24 0.23
C ASP A 63 -1.66 14.91 -0.49
N GLY A 64 -1.53 13.81 0.26
CA GLY A 64 -1.30 12.47 -0.26
C GLY A 64 -1.60 11.42 0.79
N LEU A 65 -1.74 10.16 0.35
CA LEU A 65 -2.07 9.01 1.19
C LEU A 65 -1.08 7.88 0.98
N LEU A 66 -0.51 7.37 2.07
CA LEU A 66 0.24 6.12 2.12
C LEU A 66 -0.58 5.07 2.88
N LEU A 67 -0.98 4.01 2.19
CA LEU A 67 -1.57 2.80 2.77
C LEU A 67 -0.46 1.81 3.00
N VAL A 68 -0.19 1.49 4.25
CA VAL A 68 0.92 0.62 4.64
C VAL A 68 0.54 -0.85 4.62
N GLY A 69 1.54 -1.71 4.53
CA GLY A 69 1.37 -3.14 4.77
C GLY A 69 1.01 -3.43 6.23
N GLY A 70 0.64 -4.67 6.50
CA GLY A 70 0.30 -5.14 7.85
C GLY A 70 0.24 -6.65 7.91
N ASP A 71 0.17 -7.20 9.11
CA ASP A 71 0.11 -8.64 9.34
C ASP A 71 -1.34 -9.17 9.35
N MET A 72 -2.33 -8.28 9.16
CA MET A 72 -3.76 -8.62 9.08
C MET A 72 -4.24 -8.60 7.64
N ASP A 73 -5.18 -9.49 7.35
CA ASP A 73 -5.76 -9.68 6.03
C ASP A 73 -7.05 -8.88 5.85
N ILE A 74 -7.45 -8.69 4.59
CA ILE A 74 -8.73 -8.06 4.25
C ILE A 74 -9.84 -9.10 4.35
N ASP A 75 -10.94 -8.76 5.03
CA ASP A 75 -12.10 -9.64 5.20
C ASP A 75 -12.64 -10.09 3.83
N PRO A 76 -12.66 -11.40 3.57
CA PRO A 76 -13.11 -11.97 2.30
C PRO A 76 -14.53 -11.57 1.89
N LYS A 77 -15.36 -11.11 2.82
CA LYS A 77 -16.70 -10.57 2.51
C LYS A 77 -16.66 -9.33 1.59
N TYR A 78 -15.59 -8.52 1.63
CA TYR A 78 -15.49 -7.31 0.79
C TYR A 78 -15.27 -7.62 -0.69
N TYR A 79 -14.83 -8.84 -1.01
CA TYR A 79 -14.68 -9.32 -2.39
C TYR A 79 -15.54 -10.54 -2.70
N GLY A 80 -16.62 -10.74 -1.90
CA GLY A 80 -17.69 -11.71 -2.20
C GLY A 80 -17.30 -13.17 -2.03
N ALA A 81 -16.22 -13.48 -1.30
CA ALA A 81 -15.89 -14.87 -1.00
C ALA A 81 -16.90 -15.46 -0.01
N THR A 82 -17.37 -16.67 -0.31
CA THR A 82 -18.32 -17.41 0.52
C THR A 82 -17.67 -18.18 1.66
N GLU A 83 -16.37 -18.48 1.49
CA GLU A 83 -15.57 -19.21 2.47
C GLU A 83 -14.37 -18.36 2.88
N ILE A 84 -14.00 -18.50 4.16
CA ILE A 84 -12.84 -17.82 4.73
C ILE A 84 -11.78 -18.88 4.99
N HIS A 85 -10.61 -18.72 4.35
CA HIS A 85 -9.49 -19.62 4.56
C HIS A 85 -8.97 -19.52 6.00
N SER A 86 -8.54 -20.63 6.59
CA SER A 86 -8.10 -20.71 8.00
C SER A 86 -6.88 -19.85 8.35
N SER A 87 -6.09 -19.44 7.35
CA SER A 87 -4.94 -18.53 7.56
C SER A 87 -5.35 -17.06 7.71
N VAL A 88 -6.59 -16.69 7.33
CA VAL A 88 -7.05 -15.30 7.33
C VAL A 88 -7.13 -14.76 8.75
N LYS A 89 -6.46 -13.63 8.98
CA LYS A 89 -6.44 -12.92 10.26
C LYS A 89 -7.00 -11.51 10.06
N LEU A 90 -8.08 -11.19 10.77
CA LEU A 90 -8.80 -9.94 10.59
C LEU A 90 -8.53 -8.94 11.71
N ASN A 91 -8.35 -7.68 11.34
CA ASN A 91 -8.45 -6.54 12.25
C ASN A 91 -9.64 -5.65 11.84
N LYS A 92 -10.82 -5.97 12.35
CA LYS A 92 -12.07 -5.29 11.96
C LYS A 92 -12.08 -3.79 12.29
N ILE A 93 -11.31 -3.36 13.28
CA ILE A 93 -11.23 -1.95 13.69
C ILE A 93 -10.48 -1.16 12.61
N ARG A 94 -9.28 -1.60 12.24
CA ARG A 94 -8.48 -1.01 11.17
C ARG A 94 -9.25 -1.03 9.84
N GLU A 95 -9.71 -2.21 9.44
CA GLU A 95 -10.39 -2.43 8.17
C GLU A 95 -11.63 -1.54 7.97
N ASN A 96 -12.48 -1.40 9.01
CA ASN A 96 -13.67 -0.56 8.93
C ASN A 96 -13.33 0.92 8.66
N PHE A 97 -12.24 1.42 9.23
CA PHE A 97 -11.76 2.77 8.96
C PHE A 97 -11.13 2.87 7.56
N GLU A 98 -10.20 1.98 7.23
CA GLU A 98 -9.46 2.02 5.96
C GLU A 98 -10.37 1.91 4.74
N VAL A 99 -11.32 0.96 4.74
CA VAL A 99 -12.27 0.80 3.62
C VAL A 99 -13.10 2.06 3.39
N LYS A 100 -13.56 2.73 4.45
CA LYS A 100 -14.31 3.99 4.33
C LYS A 100 -13.42 5.12 3.85
N PHE A 101 -12.22 5.23 4.43
CA PHE A 101 -11.27 6.28 4.08
C PHE A 101 -10.85 6.20 2.60
N ILE A 102 -10.50 5.01 2.12
CA ILE A 102 -10.07 4.81 0.73
C ILE A 102 -11.21 5.11 -0.24
N LYS A 103 -12.45 4.71 0.07
CA LYS A 103 -13.61 5.03 -0.78
C LYS A 103 -13.77 6.53 -0.98
N GLU A 104 -13.56 7.34 0.05
CA GLU A 104 -13.62 8.80 -0.06
C GLU A 104 -12.37 9.36 -0.76
N ALA A 105 -11.17 8.87 -0.41
CA ALA A 105 -9.93 9.30 -1.05
C ALA A 105 -9.94 9.07 -2.57
N LEU A 106 -10.45 7.94 -3.05
CA LEU A 106 -10.56 7.60 -4.47
C LEU A 106 -11.55 8.47 -5.26
N LYS A 107 -12.43 9.22 -4.59
CA LYS A 107 -13.28 10.22 -5.26
C LYS A 107 -12.53 11.51 -5.58
N THR A 108 -11.37 11.70 -5.02
CA THR A 108 -10.51 12.87 -5.22
C THR A 108 -9.42 12.55 -6.24
N LYS A 109 -8.58 13.56 -6.54
CA LYS A 109 -7.35 13.38 -7.32
C LYS A 109 -6.10 13.29 -6.43
N MET A 110 -6.28 13.09 -5.14
CA MET A 110 -5.20 13.00 -4.15
C MET A 110 -4.31 11.79 -4.44
N PRO A 111 -2.99 11.94 -4.52
CA PRO A 111 -2.08 10.84 -4.74
C PRO A 111 -2.18 9.76 -3.67
N ILE A 112 -2.23 8.49 -4.11
CA ILE A 112 -2.37 7.31 -3.27
C ILE A 112 -1.27 6.31 -3.62
N LEU A 113 -0.50 5.88 -2.62
CA LEU A 113 0.42 4.76 -2.70
C LEU A 113 -0.04 3.66 -1.74
N GLY A 114 -0.28 2.46 -2.26
CA GLY A 114 -0.58 1.27 -1.45
C GLY A 114 0.60 0.30 -1.43
N ILE A 115 0.97 -0.21 -0.26
CA ILE A 115 2.06 -1.17 -0.09
C ILE A 115 1.50 -2.45 0.51
N CYS A 116 1.75 -3.60 -0.14
CA CYS A 116 1.33 -4.94 0.30
C CYS A 116 -0.20 -4.95 0.59
N ASN A 117 -0.61 -5.09 1.83
CA ASN A 117 -2.02 -4.99 2.23
C ASN A 117 -2.70 -3.72 1.68
N GLY A 118 -1.99 -2.58 1.62
CA GLY A 118 -2.52 -1.34 1.05
C GLY A 118 -2.83 -1.45 -0.46
N MET A 119 -2.00 -2.17 -1.24
CA MET A 119 -2.31 -2.48 -2.64
C MET A 119 -3.53 -3.37 -2.76
N GLN A 120 -3.58 -4.43 -1.96
CA GLN A 120 -4.69 -5.39 -1.94
C GLN A 120 -6.01 -4.68 -1.60
N LEU A 121 -5.98 -3.75 -0.64
CA LEU A 121 -7.13 -2.98 -0.23
C LEU A 121 -7.63 -2.02 -1.33
N ILE A 122 -6.73 -1.37 -2.07
CA ILE A 122 -7.10 -0.59 -3.27
C ILE A 122 -7.85 -1.48 -4.27
N ASN A 123 -7.33 -2.68 -4.55
CA ASN A 123 -7.96 -3.64 -5.46
C ASN A 123 -9.37 -4.01 -5.00
N VAL A 124 -9.52 -4.41 -3.74
CA VAL A 124 -10.80 -4.85 -3.17
C VAL A 124 -11.84 -3.72 -3.14
N VAL A 125 -11.44 -2.52 -2.73
CA VAL A 125 -12.36 -1.35 -2.70
C VAL A 125 -12.85 -0.98 -4.10
N LYS A 126 -12.05 -1.26 -5.13
CA LYS A 126 -12.43 -1.08 -6.54
C LYS A 126 -13.19 -2.28 -7.13
N GLY A 127 -13.52 -3.30 -6.31
CA GLY A 127 -14.35 -4.46 -6.69
C GLY A 127 -13.57 -5.65 -7.21
N GLY A 128 -12.25 -5.68 -7.03
CA GLY A 128 -11.40 -6.84 -7.31
C GLY A 128 -11.44 -7.88 -6.20
N SER A 129 -10.78 -9.03 -6.42
CA SER A 129 -10.68 -10.14 -5.47
C SER A 129 -9.23 -10.51 -5.16
N LEU A 130 -9.05 -11.35 -4.13
CA LEU A 130 -7.72 -11.81 -3.68
C LEU A 130 -7.65 -13.35 -3.67
N TYR A 131 -6.46 -13.88 -3.89
CA TYR A 131 -6.08 -15.20 -3.38
C TYR A 131 -5.91 -15.08 -1.87
N GLN A 132 -6.66 -15.88 -1.10
CA GLN A 132 -6.61 -15.81 0.38
C GLN A 132 -5.35 -16.47 0.95
N HIS A 133 -4.76 -17.43 0.22
CA HIS A 133 -3.54 -18.12 0.66
C HIS A 133 -2.77 -18.69 -0.54
N LEU A 134 -1.76 -17.97 -1.00
CA LEU A 134 -0.92 -18.37 -2.15
C LEU A 134 -0.28 -19.75 -1.99
N PRO A 135 0.16 -20.20 -0.78
CA PRO A 135 0.73 -21.55 -0.62
C PRO A 135 -0.18 -22.70 -1.01
N ASP A 136 -1.50 -22.50 -1.08
CA ASP A 136 -2.44 -23.54 -1.56
C ASP A 136 -2.50 -23.62 -3.09
N GLU A 137 -2.01 -22.61 -3.78
CA GLU A 137 -1.98 -22.51 -5.23
C GLU A 137 -0.72 -23.16 -5.78
N LYS A 138 -0.85 -24.31 -6.44
CA LYS A 138 0.27 -25.17 -6.84
C LYS A 138 1.28 -24.53 -7.81
N ASN A 139 0.89 -23.46 -8.50
CA ASN A 139 1.69 -22.83 -9.56
C ASN A 139 2.52 -21.64 -9.08
N PHE A 140 2.33 -21.17 -7.86
CA PHE A 140 3.03 -20.02 -7.34
C PHE A 140 4.23 -20.41 -6.48
N MET A 141 5.25 -19.58 -6.52
CA MET A 141 6.41 -19.71 -5.67
C MET A 141 6.06 -19.26 -4.22
N ILE A 142 6.99 -19.43 -3.30
CA ILE A 142 6.83 -18.90 -1.95
C ILE A 142 7.03 -17.39 -1.98
N HIS A 143 6.00 -16.60 -1.64
CA HIS A 143 6.04 -15.13 -1.54
C HIS A 143 6.26 -14.63 -0.10
N GLU A 144 6.55 -15.51 0.83
CA GLU A 144 6.98 -15.19 2.19
C GLU A 144 8.46 -15.54 2.37
N GLN A 145 9.36 -14.66 1.92
CA GLN A 145 10.81 -14.93 1.92
C GLN A 145 11.37 -15.37 3.28
N LYS A 146 10.76 -14.94 4.40
CA LYS A 146 11.15 -15.39 5.74
C LYS A 146 11.03 -16.90 5.95
N ARG A 147 10.28 -17.61 5.11
CA ARG A 147 10.15 -19.08 5.13
C ARG A 147 11.24 -19.78 4.30
N VAL A 148 12.08 -19.01 3.61
CA VAL A 148 13.15 -19.53 2.75
C VAL A 148 14.50 -19.23 3.37
N ALA A 149 15.29 -20.28 3.63
CA ALA A 149 16.60 -20.16 4.26
C ALA A 149 17.52 -19.21 3.47
N GLY A 150 18.14 -18.26 4.15
CA GLY A 150 19.01 -17.24 3.57
C GLY A 150 18.31 -15.96 3.11
N PHE A 151 16.98 -15.90 3.20
CA PHE A 151 16.16 -14.75 2.78
C PHE A 151 15.29 -14.16 3.91
N GLU A 152 15.65 -14.33 5.15
CA GLU A 152 14.82 -13.94 6.31
C GLU A 152 14.67 -12.42 6.47
N LYS A 153 15.54 -11.63 5.81
CA LYS A 153 15.55 -10.16 5.94
C LYS A 153 14.90 -9.49 4.75
N LYS A 154 13.96 -8.58 5.03
CA LYS A 154 13.23 -7.79 4.03
C LYS A 154 14.08 -6.70 3.34
N ASP A 155 15.25 -6.36 3.86
CA ASP A 155 16.19 -5.40 3.26
C ASP A 155 17.03 -5.99 2.11
N LYS A 156 16.73 -7.24 1.73
CA LYS A 156 17.36 -7.93 0.61
C LYS A 156 16.32 -8.36 -0.42
N PRO A 157 16.67 -8.28 -1.72
CA PRO A 157 15.81 -8.80 -2.76
C PRO A 157 15.67 -10.32 -2.66
N TYR A 158 14.51 -10.82 -3.06
CA TYR A 158 14.18 -12.24 -3.03
C TYR A 158 13.83 -12.81 -4.40
N HIS A 159 13.04 -12.08 -5.20
CA HIS A 159 12.68 -12.51 -6.56
C HIS A 159 12.59 -11.32 -7.51
N ASP A 160 12.60 -11.64 -8.81
CA ASP A 160 12.44 -10.64 -9.86
C ASP A 160 10.96 -10.39 -10.15
N ILE A 161 10.65 -9.14 -10.49
CA ILE A 161 9.39 -8.70 -11.06
C ILE A 161 9.62 -8.06 -12.43
N PHE A 162 8.63 -8.19 -13.31
CA PHE A 162 8.65 -7.66 -14.67
C PHE A 162 7.62 -6.54 -14.80
N LEU A 163 8.08 -5.35 -15.18
CA LEU A 163 7.26 -4.15 -15.26
C LEU A 163 6.67 -3.97 -16.67
N ASN A 164 5.42 -3.53 -16.72
CA ASN A 164 4.74 -3.17 -17.96
C ASN A 164 5.13 -1.76 -18.42
N LYS A 165 5.61 -1.62 -19.66
CA LYS A 165 6.21 -0.37 -20.21
C LYS A 165 5.26 0.84 -20.23
N ASN A 166 3.98 0.65 -20.39
CA ASN A 166 3.01 1.75 -20.53
C ASN A 166 2.31 2.06 -19.21
N THR A 167 3.07 2.06 -18.11
CA THR A 167 2.53 2.28 -16.76
C THR A 167 3.29 3.39 -16.03
N LYS A 168 2.59 4.07 -15.09
CA LYS A 168 3.21 5.09 -14.21
C LYS A 168 4.38 4.50 -13.43
N LEU A 169 4.21 3.25 -12.95
CA LEU A 169 5.27 2.56 -12.21
C LEU A 169 6.52 2.36 -13.06
N PHE A 170 6.37 1.98 -14.33
CA PHE A 170 7.51 1.85 -15.24
C PHE A 170 8.26 3.19 -15.43
N GLU A 171 7.53 4.30 -15.60
CA GLU A 171 8.12 5.63 -15.73
C GLU A 171 8.86 6.08 -14.47
N ILE A 172 8.44 5.60 -13.30
CA ILE A 172 9.09 5.88 -12.01
C ILE A 172 10.36 5.06 -11.85
N VAL A 173 10.27 3.76 -12.10
CA VAL A 173 11.35 2.79 -11.88
C VAL A 173 12.37 2.79 -13.01
N LYS A 174 11.93 2.98 -14.26
CA LYS A 174 12.73 2.98 -15.50
C LYS A 174 13.56 1.72 -15.72
N LYS A 175 12.99 0.58 -15.32
CA LYS A 175 13.55 -0.76 -15.53
C LYS A 175 12.46 -1.69 -16.05
N GLU A 176 12.80 -2.61 -16.95
CA GLU A 176 11.88 -3.66 -17.41
C GLU A 176 11.78 -4.79 -16.37
N MET A 177 12.80 -4.95 -15.57
CA MET A 177 12.90 -5.94 -14.50
C MET A 177 13.62 -5.34 -13.30
N MET A 178 13.16 -5.66 -12.09
CA MET A 178 13.86 -5.35 -10.85
C MET A 178 13.68 -6.49 -9.85
N ALA A 179 14.63 -6.63 -8.94
CA ALA A 179 14.55 -7.59 -7.85
C ALA A 179 13.89 -6.93 -6.63
N THR A 180 12.94 -7.62 -5.99
CA THR A 180 12.18 -7.11 -4.85
C THR A 180 12.25 -8.06 -3.66
N ASN A 181 11.98 -7.52 -2.47
CA ASN A 181 11.65 -8.35 -1.32
C ASN A 181 10.22 -8.91 -1.47
N SER A 182 9.84 -9.90 -0.66
CA SER A 182 8.51 -10.50 -0.70
C SER A 182 8.09 -10.97 0.69
N SER A 183 6.92 -10.52 1.15
CA SER A 183 6.45 -10.85 2.51
C SER A 183 4.92 -10.88 2.58
N HIS A 184 4.30 -11.63 1.66
CA HIS A 184 2.84 -11.73 1.60
C HIS A 184 2.43 -13.18 1.31
N HIS A 185 1.29 -13.60 1.85
CA HIS A 185 0.67 -14.90 1.57
C HIS A 185 -0.66 -14.76 0.81
N GLN A 186 -1.13 -13.53 0.65
CA GLN A 186 -2.26 -13.17 -0.23
C GLN A 186 -1.72 -12.44 -1.45
N ALA A 187 -2.53 -12.33 -2.50
CA ALA A 187 -2.25 -11.52 -3.68
C ALA A 187 -3.54 -11.17 -4.43
N VAL A 188 -3.46 -10.18 -5.30
CA VAL A 188 -4.55 -9.84 -6.22
C VAL A 188 -4.85 -11.02 -7.15
N LYS A 189 -6.14 -11.42 -7.21
CA LYS A 189 -6.66 -12.46 -8.11
C LYS A 189 -7.34 -11.82 -9.31
N ASP A 190 -8.43 -11.13 -9.10
CA ASP A 190 -9.14 -10.38 -10.13
C ASP A 190 -8.98 -8.89 -9.89
N LEU A 191 -8.71 -8.14 -10.97
CA LEU A 191 -8.53 -6.69 -10.87
C LEU A 191 -9.85 -5.97 -10.61
N GLY A 192 -9.78 -4.97 -9.75
CA GLY A 192 -10.85 -3.99 -9.55
C GLY A 192 -11.03 -3.09 -10.77
N LYS A 193 -12.14 -2.37 -10.78
CA LYS A 193 -12.52 -1.48 -11.89
C LYS A 193 -11.45 -0.42 -12.16
N ASN A 194 -11.08 -0.26 -13.43
CA ASN A 194 -10.09 0.71 -13.92
C ASN A 194 -8.66 0.47 -13.40
N LEU A 195 -8.39 -0.68 -12.79
CA LEU A 195 -7.03 -1.05 -12.45
C LEU A 195 -6.36 -1.79 -13.60
N ILE A 196 -5.09 -1.53 -13.80
CA ILE A 196 -4.22 -2.25 -14.71
C ILE A 196 -3.05 -2.86 -13.94
N VAL A 197 -2.49 -3.94 -14.47
CA VAL A 197 -1.30 -4.58 -13.92
C VAL A 197 -0.08 -3.79 -14.33
N SER A 198 0.71 -3.31 -13.35
CA SER A 198 1.96 -2.59 -13.60
C SER A 198 3.19 -3.50 -13.49
N ALA A 199 3.14 -4.58 -12.71
CA ALA A 199 4.21 -5.57 -12.63
C ALA A 199 3.68 -6.95 -12.23
N LYS A 200 4.43 -7.99 -12.63
CA LYS A 200 4.20 -9.39 -12.24
C LYS A 200 5.49 -10.08 -11.85
N ALA A 201 5.41 -11.01 -10.91
CA ALA A 201 6.45 -11.99 -10.67
C ALA A 201 6.52 -13.03 -11.81
N LYS A 202 7.60 -13.82 -11.86
CA LYS A 202 7.82 -14.83 -12.90
C LYS A 202 6.73 -15.91 -12.95
N ASP A 203 6.14 -16.22 -11.80
CA ASP A 203 5.05 -17.20 -11.66
C ASP A 203 3.67 -16.65 -12.02
N GLY A 204 3.58 -15.35 -12.35
CA GLY A 204 2.36 -14.68 -12.77
C GLY A 204 1.62 -13.94 -11.65
N VAL A 205 2.07 -14.03 -10.39
CA VAL A 205 1.51 -13.23 -9.28
C VAL A 205 1.61 -11.75 -9.62
N ILE A 206 0.51 -11.02 -9.39
CA ILE A 206 0.45 -9.57 -9.62
C ILE A 206 1.19 -8.89 -8.47
N GLU A 207 2.26 -8.19 -8.82
CA GLU A 207 3.14 -7.50 -7.87
C GLU A 207 2.91 -5.99 -7.84
N ALA A 208 2.27 -5.43 -8.87
CA ALA A 208 1.86 -4.03 -8.85
C ALA A 208 0.63 -3.78 -9.70
N ILE A 209 -0.18 -2.83 -9.25
CA ILE A 209 -1.37 -2.32 -9.92
C ILE A 209 -1.36 -0.80 -9.92
N GLU A 210 -2.06 -0.19 -10.88
CA GLU A 210 -2.33 1.25 -10.86
C GLU A 210 -3.70 1.55 -11.45
N ASP A 211 -4.30 2.66 -11.03
CA ASP A 211 -5.53 3.16 -11.63
C ASP A 211 -5.19 3.94 -12.91
N GLU A 212 -5.73 3.48 -14.04
CA GLU A 212 -5.48 4.05 -15.35
C GLU A 212 -5.90 5.53 -15.45
N PHE A 213 -7.01 5.88 -14.80
CA PHE A 213 -7.62 7.22 -14.90
C PHE A 213 -7.28 8.15 -13.72
N HIS A 214 -6.69 7.62 -12.65
CA HIS A 214 -6.28 8.44 -11.52
C HIS A 214 -4.89 9.04 -11.76
N PRO A 215 -4.64 10.32 -11.44
CA PRO A 215 -3.33 10.94 -11.65
C PRO A 215 -2.17 10.17 -11.01
N PHE A 216 -2.35 9.73 -9.78
CA PHE A 216 -1.40 8.87 -9.06
C PHE A 216 -2.13 8.00 -8.04
N CYS A 217 -2.51 6.80 -8.44
CA CYS A 217 -2.98 5.74 -7.54
C CYS A 217 -2.22 4.47 -7.95
N VAL A 218 -1.18 4.13 -7.21
CA VAL A 218 -0.26 3.02 -7.47
C VAL A 218 -0.23 2.11 -6.26
N GLY A 219 -0.28 0.81 -6.48
CA GLY A 219 -0.10 -0.22 -5.47
C GLY A 219 1.05 -1.13 -5.82
N VAL A 220 1.87 -1.50 -4.85
CA VAL A 220 2.96 -2.47 -4.97
C VAL A 220 2.83 -3.55 -3.89
N GLU A 221 3.09 -4.81 -4.23
CA GLU A 221 2.93 -5.94 -3.30
C GLU A 221 4.15 -6.11 -2.40
N TRP A 222 5.35 -5.77 -2.90
CA TRP A 222 6.57 -5.78 -2.10
C TRP A 222 6.65 -4.59 -1.14
N HIS A 223 7.72 -4.52 -0.37
CA HIS A 223 7.96 -3.52 0.64
C HIS A 223 9.11 -2.57 0.25
N PRO A 224 8.86 -1.52 -0.56
CA PRO A 224 9.89 -0.58 -1.01
C PRO A 224 10.49 0.26 0.12
N GLU A 225 9.81 0.37 1.28
CA GLU A 225 10.32 1.07 2.46
C GLU A 225 11.59 0.44 3.07
N TYR A 226 11.95 -0.77 2.63
CA TYR A 226 13.20 -1.43 3.03
C TYR A 226 14.36 -1.16 2.07
N ASN A 227 14.13 -0.50 0.93
CA ASN A 227 15.13 -0.16 -0.09
C ASN A 227 15.93 -1.41 -0.55
N SER A 228 15.24 -2.48 -0.88
CA SER A 228 15.84 -3.72 -1.40
C SER A 228 16.40 -3.55 -2.82
N ASP A 229 15.85 -2.62 -3.59
CA ASP A 229 16.37 -2.14 -4.88
C ASP A 229 16.58 -0.62 -4.85
N SER A 230 17.55 -0.13 -5.62
CA SER A 230 17.85 1.30 -5.73
C SER A 230 16.72 2.16 -6.28
N SER A 231 15.72 1.54 -6.93
CA SER A 231 14.55 2.23 -7.48
C SER A 231 13.40 2.34 -6.48
N ASP A 232 13.44 1.65 -5.35
CA ASP A 232 12.38 1.67 -4.35
C ASP A 232 12.10 3.09 -3.83
N ASN A 233 13.15 3.87 -3.59
CA ASN A 233 13.01 5.26 -3.14
C ASN A 233 12.32 6.16 -4.18
N ASN A 234 12.43 5.85 -5.48
CA ASN A 234 11.78 6.64 -6.54
C ASN A 234 10.25 6.56 -6.44
N ILE A 235 9.70 5.47 -5.89
CA ILE A 235 8.26 5.29 -5.70
C ILE A 235 7.75 6.29 -4.66
N PHE A 236 8.45 6.43 -3.53
CA PHE A 236 8.12 7.43 -2.51
C PHE A 236 8.33 8.85 -3.02
N LYS A 237 9.42 9.09 -3.75
CA LYS A 237 9.65 10.39 -4.38
C LYS A 237 8.51 10.77 -5.32
N ALA A 238 8.01 9.83 -6.13
CA ALA A 238 6.87 10.06 -7.01
C ALA A 238 5.58 10.38 -6.24
N LEU A 239 5.30 9.69 -5.11
CA LEU A 239 4.19 10.06 -4.22
C LEU A 239 4.32 11.51 -3.76
N ILE A 240 5.50 11.93 -3.29
CA ILE A 240 5.74 13.28 -2.79
C ILE A 240 5.61 14.33 -3.91
N ASP A 241 6.20 14.09 -5.08
CA ASP A 241 6.15 15.04 -6.22
C ASP A 241 4.70 15.25 -6.70
N ASN A 242 3.91 14.18 -6.78
CA ASN A 242 2.48 14.26 -7.10
C ASN A 242 1.68 14.96 -5.99
N SER A 243 2.01 14.74 -4.72
CA SER A 243 1.36 15.39 -3.58
C SER A 243 1.63 16.91 -3.55
N ILE A 244 2.83 17.35 -3.93
CA ILE A 244 3.12 18.77 -4.12
C ILE A 244 2.24 19.36 -5.24
N SER A 245 2.12 18.64 -6.36
CA SER A 245 1.30 19.08 -7.49
C SER A 245 -0.19 19.18 -7.11
N TYR A 246 -0.70 18.19 -6.36
CA TYR A 246 -2.06 18.18 -5.86
C TYR A 246 -2.32 19.32 -4.86
N LYS A 247 -1.41 19.54 -3.90
CA LYS A 247 -1.46 20.67 -2.96
C LYS A 247 -1.59 22.00 -3.66
N ASN A 248 -0.70 22.26 -4.64
CA ASN A 248 -0.70 23.49 -5.41
C ASN A 248 -2.01 23.68 -6.21
N SER A 249 -2.65 22.59 -6.64
CA SER A 249 -3.95 22.66 -7.33
C SER A 249 -5.09 23.02 -6.39
N LYS A 250 -5.06 22.54 -5.12
CA LYS A 250 -6.06 22.91 -4.08
C LYS A 250 -5.99 24.40 -3.73
N GLU A 251 -4.77 24.93 -3.57
CA GLU A 251 -4.56 26.33 -3.22
C GLU A 251 -5.12 27.27 -4.30
N LYS A 252 -4.95 26.95 -5.60
CA LYS A 252 -5.46 27.74 -6.71
C LYS A 252 -6.99 27.76 -6.86
N ILE A 253 -7.69 26.80 -6.31
CA ILE A 253 -9.16 26.74 -6.34
C ILE A 253 -9.77 27.61 -5.23
N ASN A 254 -9.01 27.83 -4.15
CA ASN A 254 -9.46 28.56 -2.95
C ASN A 254 -9.08 30.05 -2.99
N ASP A 255 -8.26 30.49 -3.96
CA ASP A 255 -7.95 31.89 -4.29
C ASP A 255 -8.91 32.42 -5.38
#